data_da0faba221c33ebfd220fd34bd3d455f
#
_entry.id   da0faba221c33ebfd220fd34bd3d455f
#
_cell.length_a   1.000
_cell.length_b   1.000
_cell.length_c   1.000
_cell.angle_alpha   90.00
_cell.angle_beta   90.00
_cell.angle_gamma   90.00
#
_symmetry.space_group_name_H-M   'P 1'
#
loop_
_entity.id
_entity.type
_entity.pdbx_description
1 polymer ?
#
loop_
_entity_poly.entity_id
_entity_poly.type
_entity_poly.pdbx_seq_one_letter_code
_entity_poly.pdbx_strand_id
1 'polypeptide(L)'
;PLLLQRVVNSWVRNVHFESVSEALTFAESANSSAYDIRISGKRGHSAVRSQGSSRVFIGKVRDESAGNDVYGKSCQGQFHGCGVSKPSVGTVLWNVTWGNDACFESHATQPRATLIDNCSGGLVYYRAGGDENEVPNHLGDLTLWNLNVTGTIDEQKRDFSTNFTWWNNTDKWWKIYPPIVVGTHGQAVTFSQEEKQLTYEEST
;
A
#
# COMPACT_ATOMS: atom_id res chain seq x y z
N PRO A 1 1.47 -3.44 18.66
CA PRO A 1 1.54 -2.29 17.76
C PRO A 1 2.33 -1.14 18.40
N LEU A 2 3.06 -0.40 17.56
CA LEU A 2 3.75 0.82 17.96
C LEU A 2 3.05 2.02 17.32
N LEU A 3 2.61 2.97 18.13
CA LEU A 3 1.98 4.20 17.67
C LEU A 3 2.87 5.39 18.02
N LEU A 4 3.30 6.14 17.00
CA LEU A 4 3.95 7.43 17.15
C LEU A 4 2.94 8.51 16.75
N GLN A 5 2.41 9.21 17.73
CA GLN A 5 1.39 10.24 17.51
C GLN A 5 1.93 11.62 17.83
N ARG A 6 1.70 12.58 16.94
CA ARG A 6 2.10 13.99 17.07
C ARG A 6 3.60 14.18 17.31
N VAL A 7 4.41 13.34 16.65
CA VAL A 7 5.87 13.43 16.69
C VAL A 7 6.40 14.13 15.44
N VAL A 8 7.54 14.76 15.57
CA VAL A 8 8.30 15.34 14.47
C VAL A 8 9.76 14.89 14.53
N ASN A 9 10.39 14.78 13.35
CA ASN A 9 11.82 14.41 13.22
C ASN A 9 12.17 13.13 13.98
N SER A 10 11.26 12.16 13.97
CA SER A 10 11.39 10.91 14.71
C SER A 10 11.62 9.73 13.77
N TRP A 11 12.21 8.68 14.29
CA TRP A 11 12.46 7.48 13.51
C TRP A 11 12.31 6.20 14.34
N VAL A 12 11.90 5.13 13.62
CA VAL A 12 11.90 3.74 14.10
C VAL A 12 12.74 2.93 13.12
N ARG A 13 13.75 2.22 13.61
CA ARG A 13 14.63 1.43 12.76
C ARG A 13 15.08 0.14 13.43
N ASN A 14 15.43 -0.88 12.61
CA ASN A 14 15.90 -2.17 13.07
C ASN A 14 14.95 -2.82 14.08
N VAL A 15 13.65 -2.86 13.75
CA VAL A 15 12.61 -3.44 14.62
C VAL A 15 11.99 -4.65 13.95
N HIS A 16 11.83 -5.70 14.73
CA HIS A 16 11.10 -6.89 14.34
C HIS A 16 9.77 -6.95 15.13
N PHE A 17 8.68 -7.00 14.39
CA PHE A 17 7.34 -7.23 14.91
C PHE A 17 6.95 -8.68 14.63
N GLU A 18 6.52 -9.40 15.64
CA GLU A 18 6.09 -10.79 15.50
C GLU A 18 4.65 -10.97 15.93
N SER A 19 3.83 -11.53 15.05
CA SER A 19 2.41 -11.87 15.29
C SER A 19 1.59 -10.69 15.82
N VAL A 20 1.73 -9.53 15.18
CA VAL A 20 1.03 -8.31 15.56
C VAL A 20 -0.17 -8.04 14.65
N SER A 21 -1.23 -7.47 15.20
CA SER A 21 -2.36 -7.02 14.37
C SER A 21 -1.96 -5.83 13.51
N GLU A 22 -1.33 -4.83 14.11
CA GLU A 22 -0.77 -3.66 13.43
C GLU A 22 0.67 -3.48 13.89
N ALA A 23 1.60 -3.27 12.97
CA ALA A 23 2.99 -3.14 13.35
C ALA A 23 3.33 -1.72 13.82
N LEU A 24 3.28 -0.74 12.93
CA LEU A 24 3.69 0.63 13.21
C LEU A 24 2.76 1.65 12.55
N THR A 25 2.35 2.67 13.30
CA THR A 25 1.59 3.80 12.77
C THR A 25 2.23 5.12 13.17
N PHE A 26 2.48 5.98 12.18
CA PHE A 26 2.72 7.41 12.38
C PHE A 26 1.38 8.14 12.26
N ALA A 27 0.89 8.72 13.33
CA ALA A 27 -0.38 9.44 13.36
C ALA A 27 -0.15 10.94 13.61
N GLU A 28 -0.71 11.79 12.76
CA GLU A 28 -0.63 13.26 12.90
C GLU A 28 0.81 13.76 13.10
N SER A 29 1.76 13.13 12.43
CA SER A 29 3.19 13.28 12.62
C SER A 29 3.86 13.89 11.39
N ALA A 30 5.10 14.36 11.52
CA ALA A 30 5.79 14.96 10.39
C ALA A 30 7.30 14.62 10.37
N ASN A 31 7.88 14.62 9.15
CA ASN A 31 9.33 14.42 8.94
C ASN A 31 9.87 13.18 9.66
N SER A 32 9.12 12.09 9.63
CA SER A 32 9.45 10.89 10.41
C SER A 32 9.69 9.69 9.51
N SER A 33 10.40 8.69 10.00
CA SER A 33 10.75 7.54 9.17
C SER A 33 10.67 6.20 9.89
N ALA A 34 10.25 5.18 9.14
CA ALA A 34 10.43 3.77 9.47
C ALA A 34 11.50 3.18 8.54
N TYR A 35 12.48 2.49 9.06
CA TYR A 35 13.54 1.93 8.24
C TYR A 35 14.06 0.60 8.79
N ASP A 36 14.21 -0.38 7.89
CA ASP A 36 14.65 -1.72 8.24
C ASP A 36 13.73 -2.37 9.28
N ILE A 37 12.49 -2.56 8.86
CA ILE A 37 11.41 -3.14 9.65
C ILE A 37 11.12 -4.54 9.12
N ARG A 38 11.08 -5.51 10.00
CA ARG A 38 10.62 -6.87 9.70
C ARG A 38 9.31 -7.16 10.41
N ILE A 39 8.37 -7.78 9.71
CA ILE A 39 7.10 -8.24 10.27
C ILE A 39 7.00 -9.73 9.95
N SER A 40 6.75 -10.57 10.95
CA SER A 40 6.64 -12.02 10.77
C SER A 40 5.62 -12.65 11.70
N GLY A 41 5.50 -13.98 11.63
CA GLY A 41 4.57 -14.75 12.45
C GLY A 41 3.16 -14.74 11.87
N LYS A 42 2.15 -14.69 12.72
CA LYS A 42 0.74 -14.74 12.29
C LYS A 42 0.36 -13.44 11.57
N ARG A 43 -0.34 -13.62 10.43
CA ARG A 43 -0.94 -12.51 9.70
C ARG A 43 -1.86 -11.69 10.61
N GLY A 44 -1.69 -10.39 10.58
CA GLY A 44 -2.55 -9.42 11.21
C GLY A 44 -3.19 -8.47 10.21
N HIS A 45 -3.53 -7.26 10.65
CA HIS A 45 -4.33 -6.33 9.87
C HIS A 45 -3.48 -5.41 8.97
N SER A 46 -2.45 -4.74 9.52
CA SER A 46 -1.67 -3.79 8.72
C SER A 46 -0.18 -3.77 9.08
N ALA A 47 0.63 -3.45 8.08
CA ALA A 47 2.08 -3.29 8.25
C ALA A 47 2.44 -1.90 8.81
N VAL A 48 3.04 -1.02 8.02
CA VAL A 48 3.43 0.33 8.45
C VAL A 48 2.52 1.36 7.81
N ARG A 49 1.97 2.27 8.61
CA ARG A 49 0.98 3.23 8.16
C ARG A 49 1.38 4.67 8.44
N SER A 50 1.18 5.55 7.45
CA SER A 50 1.18 7.01 7.59
C SER A 50 -0.25 7.50 7.65
N GLN A 51 -0.69 8.03 8.79
CA GLN A 51 -2.07 8.41 9.06
C GLN A 51 -2.16 9.90 9.40
N GLY A 52 -2.75 10.71 8.53
CA GLY A 52 -2.85 12.15 8.73
C GLY A 52 -1.48 12.83 8.94
N SER A 53 -0.43 12.27 8.37
CA SER A 53 0.95 12.66 8.60
C SER A 53 1.57 13.28 7.36
N SER A 54 2.66 14.01 7.51
CA SER A 54 3.35 14.64 6.39
C SER A 54 4.82 14.25 6.32
N ARG A 55 5.31 14.03 5.09
CA ARG A 55 6.72 13.70 4.84
C ARG A 55 7.21 12.52 5.68
N VAL A 56 6.52 11.39 5.56
CA VAL A 56 6.88 10.12 6.19
C VAL A 56 7.62 9.24 5.18
N PHE A 57 8.79 8.76 5.57
CA PHE A 57 9.56 7.79 4.81
C PHE A 57 9.40 6.39 5.41
N ILE A 58 9.00 5.42 4.59
CA ILE A 58 8.85 4.01 4.95
C ILE A 58 9.78 3.22 4.04
N GLY A 59 10.91 2.78 4.55
CA GLY A 59 11.94 2.12 3.75
C GLY A 59 12.38 0.78 4.29
N LYS A 60 12.72 -0.14 3.38
CA LYS A 60 13.17 -1.51 3.72
C LYS A 60 12.25 -2.22 4.71
N VAL A 61 10.97 -2.26 4.43
CA VAL A 61 10.02 -3.06 5.21
C VAL A 61 9.85 -4.41 4.54
N ARG A 62 9.99 -5.47 5.32
CA ARG A 62 9.77 -6.85 4.88
C ARG A 62 8.61 -7.43 5.66
N ASP A 63 7.50 -7.64 4.98
CA ASP A 63 6.33 -8.27 5.57
C ASP A 63 6.30 -9.75 5.17
N GLU A 64 6.78 -10.58 6.08
CA GLU A 64 6.88 -12.04 5.97
C GLU A 64 5.83 -12.74 6.85
N SER A 65 4.85 -12.01 7.35
CA SER A 65 3.76 -12.61 8.12
C SER A 65 2.92 -13.54 7.23
N ALA A 66 2.30 -14.54 7.82
CA ALA A 66 1.52 -15.51 7.07
C ALA A 66 0.31 -16.00 7.88
N GLY A 67 -0.70 -16.44 7.18
CA GLY A 67 -1.91 -16.97 7.79
C GLY A 67 -2.85 -17.56 6.76
N ASN A 68 -4.09 -17.76 7.15
CA ASN A 68 -5.12 -18.20 6.25
C ASN A 68 -6.17 -17.08 6.09
N ASP A 69 -6.75 -17.01 4.91
CA ASP A 69 -7.93 -16.19 4.69
C ASP A 69 -9.17 -16.79 5.37
N VAL A 70 -10.30 -16.12 5.24
CA VAL A 70 -11.58 -16.59 5.79
C VAL A 70 -12.08 -17.90 5.19
N TYR A 71 -11.49 -18.34 4.08
CA TYR A 71 -11.77 -19.62 3.41
C TYR A 71 -10.73 -20.70 3.68
N GLY A 72 -9.77 -20.44 4.59
CA GLY A 72 -8.68 -21.35 4.91
C GLY A 72 -7.54 -21.40 3.89
N LYS A 73 -7.51 -20.50 2.91
CA LYS A 73 -6.44 -20.42 1.93
C LYS A 73 -5.22 -19.70 2.51
N SER A 74 -4.04 -20.26 2.27
CA SER A 74 -2.78 -19.66 2.70
C SER A 74 -2.56 -18.28 2.07
N CYS A 75 -2.24 -17.31 2.90
CA CYS A 75 -1.98 -15.92 2.55
C CYS A 75 -0.63 -15.47 3.10
N GLN A 76 0.01 -14.55 2.41
CA GLN A 76 1.29 -13.98 2.80
C GLN A 76 1.17 -12.48 3.07
N GLY A 77 1.93 -12.00 4.06
CA GLY A 77 1.91 -10.61 4.49
C GLY A 77 0.70 -10.26 5.35
N GLN A 78 0.69 -9.06 5.89
CA GLN A 78 -0.46 -8.48 6.57
C GLN A 78 -1.64 -8.31 5.59
N PHE A 79 -2.86 -8.29 6.10
CA PHE A 79 -4.06 -8.11 5.27
C PHE A 79 -4.00 -6.83 4.43
N HIS A 80 -3.52 -5.74 5.03
CA HIS A 80 -3.11 -4.53 4.33
C HIS A 80 -1.59 -4.40 4.39
N GLY A 81 -0.96 -4.13 3.29
CA GLY A 81 0.46 -3.78 3.23
C GLY A 81 0.77 -2.46 3.93
N CYS A 82 1.91 -1.86 3.62
CA CYS A 82 2.17 -0.48 4.04
C CYS A 82 1.21 0.48 3.33
N GLY A 83 0.85 1.59 4.00
CA GLY A 83 -0.16 2.45 3.42
C GLY A 83 -0.25 3.86 3.99
N VAL A 84 -1.20 4.59 3.44
CA VAL A 84 -1.54 5.95 3.83
C VAL A 84 -3.02 6.05 4.17
N SER A 85 -3.36 6.92 5.11
CA SER A 85 -4.76 7.20 5.45
C SER A 85 -4.92 8.62 5.98
N LYS A 86 -6.15 9.08 6.04
CA LYS A 86 -6.49 10.48 6.38
C LYS A 86 -5.74 11.44 5.42
N PRO A 87 -5.70 12.73 5.62
CA PRO A 87 -5.02 13.64 4.69
C PRO A 87 -3.47 13.59 4.83
N SER A 88 -2.88 12.40 4.67
CA SER A 88 -1.43 12.24 4.63
C SER A 88 -0.84 12.86 3.36
N VAL A 89 0.32 13.49 3.47
CA VAL A 89 0.96 14.19 2.35
C VAL A 89 2.46 13.88 2.29
N GLY A 90 2.94 13.53 1.10
CA GLY A 90 4.37 13.34 0.86
C GLY A 90 4.92 12.08 1.56
N THR A 91 4.19 10.99 1.52
CA THR A 91 4.67 9.70 2.01
C THR A 91 5.45 8.97 0.92
N VAL A 92 6.59 8.42 1.28
CA VAL A 92 7.41 7.59 0.40
C VAL A 92 7.51 6.18 0.96
N LEU A 93 7.16 5.19 0.14
CA LEU A 93 7.46 3.78 0.35
C LEU A 93 8.61 3.39 -0.56
N TRP A 94 9.71 2.94 0.01
CA TRP A 94 10.90 2.57 -0.76
C TRP A 94 11.42 1.19 -0.35
N ASN A 95 11.58 0.30 -1.35
CA ASN A 95 12.08 -1.06 -1.11
C ASN A 95 11.27 -1.79 -0.01
N VAL A 96 9.95 -1.77 -0.17
CA VAL A 96 8.99 -2.40 0.73
C VAL A 96 8.46 -3.67 0.07
N THR A 97 8.34 -4.74 0.82
CA THR A 97 7.70 -5.98 0.36
C THR A 97 6.45 -6.28 1.17
N TRP A 98 5.39 -6.69 0.49
CA TRP A 98 4.14 -7.18 1.09
C TRP A 98 3.63 -8.42 0.36
N GLY A 99 2.60 -9.05 0.88
CA GLY A 99 2.07 -10.29 0.33
C GLY A 99 1.46 -10.14 -1.08
N ASN A 100 1.42 -11.23 -1.82
CA ASN A 100 0.90 -11.28 -3.18
C ASN A 100 -0.63 -11.10 -3.27
N ASP A 101 -1.35 -11.32 -2.19
CA ASP A 101 -2.80 -11.15 -2.06
C ASP A 101 -3.20 -9.88 -1.29
N ALA A 102 -2.26 -8.98 -1.11
CA ALA A 102 -2.45 -7.68 -0.49
C ALA A 102 -2.11 -6.55 -1.47
N CYS A 103 -2.18 -5.32 -1.04
CA CYS A 103 -1.67 -4.19 -1.80
C CYS A 103 -1.23 -3.06 -0.86
N PHE A 104 -0.57 -2.07 -1.43
CA PHE A 104 -0.49 -0.75 -0.82
C PHE A 104 -1.90 -0.28 -0.46
N GLU A 105 -2.09 0.10 0.79
CA GLU A 105 -3.38 0.60 1.23
C GLU A 105 -3.45 2.12 1.15
N SER A 106 -4.41 2.62 0.41
CA SER A 106 -4.83 4.02 0.50
C SER A 106 -6.21 4.07 1.14
N HIS A 107 -6.20 4.23 2.46
CA HIS A 107 -7.41 4.12 3.26
C HIS A 107 -7.98 5.51 3.51
N ALA A 108 -8.87 6.00 2.65
CA ALA A 108 -9.61 7.25 2.89
C ALA A 108 -8.85 8.25 3.82
N THR A 109 -9.16 9.33 4.05
CA THR A 109 -9.77 10.46 3.45
C THR A 109 -8.70 11.32 2.76
N GLN A 110 -8.59 11.24 1.45
CA GLN A 110 -7.81 12.17 0.64
C GLN A 110 -6.29 12.25 0.93
N PRO A 111 -5.56 11.15 1.18
CA PRO A 111 -4.10 11.21 1.12
C PRO A 111 -3.65 11.65 -0.28
N ARG A 112 -2.46 12.24 -0.39
CA ARG A 112 -1.93 12.76 -1.65
C ARG A 112 -0.42 12.78 -1.67
N ALA A 113 0.16 12.90 -2.86
CA ALA A 113 1.60 12.95 -3.08
C ALA A 113 2.31 11.76 -2.42
N THR A 114 1.96 10.56 -2.84
CA THR A 114 2.56 9.31 -2.35
C THR A 114 3.41 8.68 -3.44
N LEU A 115 4.65 8.36 -3.11
CA LEU A 115 5.56 7.63 -3.98
C LEU A 115 5.72 6.19 -3.47
N ILE A 116 5.49 5.22 -4.34
CA ILE A 116 5.81 3.81 -4.14
C ILE A 116 6.93 3.47 -5.11
N ASP A 117 8.15 3.27 -4.59
CA ASP A 117 9.34 3.12 -5.40
C ASP A 117 10.10 1.82 -5.05
N ASN A 118 10.44 1.06 -6.09
CA ASN A 118 11.19 -0.20 -5.97
C ASN A 118 10.59 -1.16 -4.93
N CYS A 119 9.27 -1.24 -4.90
CA CYS A 119 8.51 -2.09 -3.99
C CYS A 119 8.10 -3.39 -4.68
N SER A 120 7.70 -4.39 -3.89
CA SER A 120 7.26 -5.68 -4.40
C SER A 120 6.08 -6.22 -3.60
N GLY A 121 5.04 -6.67 -4.29
CA GLY A 121 3.87 -7.25 -3.66
C GLY A 121 2.65 -7.33 -4.57
N GLY A 122 1.53 -7.71 -4.03
CA GLY A 122 0.28 -7.77 -4.75
C GLY A 122 -0.23 -6.37 -5.14
N LEU A 123 -1.01 -6.34 -6.21
CA LEU A 123 -1.73 -5.15 -6.66
C LEU A 123 -3.23 -5.50 -6.70
N VAL A 124 -3.87 -5.39 -5.56
CA VAL A 124 -5.27 -5.79 -5.36
C VAL A 124 -6.06 -4.59 -4.86
N TYR A 125 -6.90 -4.01 -5.72
CA TYR A 125 -7.61 -2.77 -5.38
C TYR A 125 -8.63 -2.92 -4.25
N TYR A 126 -9.12 -4.10 -4.04
CA TYR A 126 -10.19 -4.39 -3.09
C TYR A 126 -9.77 -4.33 -1.61
N ARG A 127 -8.52 -4.05 -1.36
CA ARG A 127 -7.98 -3.87 0.00
C ARG A 127 -7.93 -2.41 0.42
N ALA A 128 -8.69 -1.56 -0.26
CA ALA A 128 -8.93 -0.21 0.24
C ALA A 128 -9.78 -0.26 1.50
N GLY A 129 -9.51 0.61 2.39
CA GLY A 129 -10.37 0.82 3.53
C GLY A 129 -11.20 2.10 3.38
N GLY A 130 -12.01 2.40 4.37
CA GLY A 130 -12.88 3.56 4.42
C GLY A 130 -14.30 3.26 3.99
N ASP A 131 -15.11 4.27 3.94
CA ASP A 131 -16.50 4.18 3.54
C ASP A 131 -16.81 5.17 2.42
N GLU A 132 -18.00 5.09 1.82
CA GLU A 132 -18.37 5.91 0.67
C GLU A 132 -18.35 7.42 0.96
N ASN A 133 -18.47 7.83 2.21
CA ASN A 133 -18.42 9.23 2.61
C ASN A 133 -16.99 9.74 2.79
N GLU A 134 -16.01 8.86 2.74
CA GLU A 134 -14.59 9.17 2.96
C GLU A 134 -13.75 9.13 1.68
N VAL A 135 -14.37 8.91 0.53
CA VAL A 135 -13.69 8.95 -0.77
C VAL A 135 -13.34 10.39 -1.18
N PRO A 136 -12.32 10.61 -1.98
CA PRO A 136 -11.45 9.60 -2.61
C PRO A 136 -10.43 9.00 -1.64
N ASN A 137 -10.10 7.74 -1.87
CA ASN A 137 -9.07 7.03 -1.10
C ASN A 137 -7.68 7.62 -1.35
N HIS A 138 -7.43 8.17 -2.53
CA HIS A 138 -6.25 8.96 -2.83
C HIS A 138 -6.62 10.12 -3.76
N LEU A 139 -6.28 11.35 -3.36
CA LEU A 139 -6.73 12.55 -4.06
C LEU A 139 -5.90 12.87 -5.31
N GLY A 140 -4.60 12.64 -5.29
CA GLY A 140 -3.74 12.94 -6.45
C GLY A 140 -2.26 12.70 -6.16
N ASP A 141 -1.47 12.74 -7.23
CA ASP A 141 -0.02 12.56 -7.19
C ASP A 141 0.42 11.24 -6.55
N LEU A 142 -0.33 10.16 -6.78
CA LEU A 142 0.11 8.80 -6.49
C LEU A 142 1.04 8.34 -7.60
N THR A 143 2.23 7.93 -7.25
CA THR A 143 3.22 7.43 -8.20
C THR A 143 3.62 6.00 -7.85
N LEU A 144 3.46 5.08 -8.80
CA LEU A 144 3.99 3.73 -8.77
C LEU A 144 5.23 3.71 -9.65
N TRP A 145 6.40 3.60 -9.05
CA TRP A 145 7.68 3.58 -9.75
C TRP A 145 8.38 2.26 -9.54
N ASN A 146 8.69 1.56 -10.63
CA ASN A 146 9.44 0.31 -10.57
C ASN A 146 8.83 -0.72 -9.60
N LEU A 147 7.50 -0.90 -9.66
CA LEU A 147 6.77 -1.83 -8.81
C LEU A 147 6.82 -3.24 -9.39
N ASN A 148 7.35 -4.19 -8.62
CA ASN A 148 7.28 -5.61 -8.93
C ASN A 148 5.94 -6.19 -8.44
N VAL A 149 5.02 -6.43 -9.36
CA VAL A 149 3.71 -7.03 -9.04
C VAL A 149 3.86 -8.54 -8.87
N THR A 150 3.53 -9.06 -7.71
CA THR A 150 3.64 -10.50 -7.40
C THR A 150 2.30 -11.23 -7.41
N GLY A 151 1.19 -10.51 -7.47
CA GLY A 151 -0.16 -11.08 -7.52
C GLY A 151 -1.22 -10.02 -7.77
N THR A 152 -2.32 -10.46 -8.40
CA THR A 152 -3.48 -9.63 -8.71
C THR A 152 -4.80 -10.26 -8.26
N ILE A 153 -4.73 -11.39 -7.57
CA ILE A 153 -5.89 -12.15 -7.11
C ILE A 153 -6.11 -11.85 -5.62
N ASP A 154 -7.27 -11.35 -5.28
CA ASP A 154 -7.70 -11.15 -3.90
C ASP A 154 -8.33 -12.44 -3.26
N GLU A 155 -8.68 -12.36 -1.98
CA GLU A 155 -9.32 -13.46 -1.24
C GLU A 155 -10.61 -13.95 -1.89
N GLN A 156 -11.32 -13.08 -2.58
CA GLN A 156 -12.55 -13.43 -3.30
C GLN A 156 -12.26 -14.05 -4.68
N LYS A 157 -10.99 -14.36 -4.96
CA LYS A 157 -10.50 -14.95 -6.21
C LYS A 157 -10.80 -14.09 -7.45
N ARG A 158 -10.84 -12.77 -7.28
CA ARG A 158 -10.94 -11.85 -8.41
C ARG A 158 -9.56 -11.66 -9.00
N ASP A 159 -9.46 -11.86 -10.29
CA ASP A 159 -8.23 -11.66 -11.05
C ASP A 159 -8.36 -10.37 -11.87
N PHE A 160 -7.41 -9.47 -11.69
CA PHE A 160 -7.37 -8.18 -12.37
C PHE A 160 -6.28 -8.11 -13.45
N SER A 161 -5.63 -9.23 -13.77
CA SER A 161 -4.49 -9.26 -14.69
C SER A 161 -4.81 -8.83 -16.12
N THR A 162 -6.08 -8.93 -16.55
CA THR A 162 -6.44 -8.71 -17.95
C THR A 162 -6.96 -7.32 -18.28
N ASN A 163 -7.51 -6.57 -17.31
CA ASN A 163 -8.02 -5.21 -17.52
C ASN A 163 -8.05 -4.48 -16.17
N PHE A 164 -6.88 -4.18 -15.65
CA PHE A 164 -6.78 -3.61 -14.33
C PHE A 164 -6.90 -2.08 -14.37
N THR A 165 -8.00 -1.59 -13.85
CA THR A 165 -8.22 -0.17 -13.56
C THR A 165 -8.22 0.04 -12.08
N TRP A 166 -7.05 0.03 -11.47
CA TRP A 166 -6.91 0.13 -10.02
C TRP A 166 -7.49 1.42 -9.45
N TRP A 167 -7.54 2.46 -10.25
CA TRP A 167 -8.12 3.77 -9.93
C TRP A 167 -9.57 3.94 -10.38
N ASN A 168 -9.99 3.22 -11.40
CA ASN A 168 -11.33 3.36 -11.91
C ASN A 168 -12.29 2.57 -11.03
N ASN A 169 -13.30 3.25 -10.54
CA ASN A 169 -14.22 2.57 -9.72
C ASN A 169 -15.65 2.82 -10.18
N THR A 170 -16.21 1.73 -10.53
CA THR A 170 -17.64 1.53 -10.45
C THR A 170 -18.08 1.23 -9.03
N ASP A 171 -17.11 1.06 -8.12
CA ASP A 171 -17.34 0.75 -6.72
C ASP A 171 -17.36 2.05 -5.90
N LYS A 172 -18.43 2.28 -5.17
CA LYS A 172 -18.61 3.47 -4.34
C LYS A 172 -17.61 3.59 -3.17
N TRP A 173 -16.96 2.49 -2.82
CA TRP A 173 -16.05 2.40 -1.67
C TRP A 173 -14.59 2.70 -2.00
N TRP A 174 -14.25 2.68 -3.28
CA TRP A 174 -12.88 2.83 -3.71
C TRP A 174 -12.78 3.90 -4.79
N LYS A 175 -12.01 4.93 -4.54
CA LYS A 175 -11.73 5.97 -5.51
C LYS A 175 -10.31 6.49 -5.37
N ILE A 176 -9.50 6.22 -6.38
CA ILE A 176 -8.17 6.78 -6.53
C ILE A 176 -8.17 7.60 -7.82
N TYR A 177 -7.67 8.83 -7.76
CA TYR A 177 -7.39 9.57 -8.99
C TYR A 177 -6.26 8.88 -9.75
N PRO A 178 -6.27 8.92 -11.10
CA PRO A 178 -5.31 8.20 -11.92
C PRO A 178 -3.88 8.40 -11.44
N PRO A 179 -3.14 7.32 -11.11
CA PRO A 179 -1.77 7.41 -10.67
C PRO A 179 -0.81 7.59 -11.85
N ILE A 180 0.40 8.02 -11.56
CA ILE A 180 1.53 7.92 -12.47
C ILE A 180 2.11 6.51 -12.31
N VAL A 181 2.21 5.74 -13.40
CA VAL A 181 2.75 4.37 -13.36
C VAL A 181 3.94 4.27 -14.28
N VAL A 182 5.09 3.89 -13.76
CA VAL A 182 6.35 3.78 -14.51
C VAL A 182 7.10 2.52 -14.10
N GLY A 183 7.53 1.72 -15.08
CA GLY A 183 8.41 0.57 -14.86
C GLY A 183 7.80 -0.56 -14.01
N THR A 184 6.50 -0.76 -14.09
CA THR A 184 5.84 -1.89 -13.43
C THR A 184 6.23 -3.19 -14.13
N HIS A 185 6.60 -4.21 -13.35
CA HIS A 185 7.06 -5.49 -13.86
C HIS A 185 6.59 -6.67 -12.98
N GLY A 186 7.01 -7.89 -13.28
CA GLY A 186 6.58 -9.10 -12.57
C GLY A 186 5.37 -9.74 -13.23
N GLN A 187 4.28 -9.95 -12.50
CA GLN A 187 3.04 -10.46 -13.08
C GLN A 187 2.47 -9.43 -14.07
N ALA A 188 2.08 -9.88 -15.25
CA ALA A 188 1.51 -9.00 -16.26
C ALA A 188 0.24 -8.33 -15.75
N VAL A 189 0.20 -7.02 -15.79
CA VAL A 189 -0.95 -6.19 -15.46
C VAL A 189 -1.14 -5.20 -16.59
N THR A 190 -2.33 -5.17 -17.18
CA THR A 190 -2.69 -4.16 -18.16
C THR A 190 -3.44 -3.05 -17.46
N PHE A 191 -2.84 -1.87 -17.43
CA PHE A 191 -3.52 -0.68 -16.94
C PHE A 191 -4.34 -0.04 -18.06
N SER A 192 -5.62 0.24 -17.80
CA SER A 192 -6.42 1.02 -18.74
C SER A 192 -5.89 2.45 -18.80
N GLN A 193 -5.64 2.93 -20.00
CA GLN A 193 -5.21 4.31 -20.23
C GLN A 193 -6.43 5.24 -20.22
N GLU A 194 -6.36 6.27 -19.40
CA GLU A 194 -7.27 7.40 -19.46
C GLU A 194 -6.56 8.61 -20.10
N GLU A 195 -7.30 9.49 -20.76
CA GLU A 195 -6.78 10.59 -21.59
C GLU A 195 -5.80 11.57 -20.88
N LYS A 196 -5.59 11.43 -19.59
CA LYS A 196 -4.71 12.33 -18.80
C LYS A 196 -3.59 11.60 -18.07
N GLN A 197 -3.31 10.38 -18.43
CA GLN A 197 -2.36 9.54 -17.72
C GLN A 197 -1.08 9.33 -18.51
N LEU A 198 0.06 9.63 -17.89
CA LEU A 198 1.36 9.21 -18.39
C LEU A 198 1.65 7.80 -17.85
N THR A 199 1.46 6.80 -18.70
CA THR A 199 1.88 5.44 -18.42
C THR A 199 3.13 5.15 -19.24
N TYR A 200 4.21 4.83 -18.58
CA TYR A 200 5.40 4.29 -19.24
C TYR A 200 5.54 2.83 -18.82
N GLU A 201 5.32 1.93 -19.76
CA GLU A 201 5.69 0.53 -19.62
C GLU A 201 7.04 0.32 -20.30
N GLU A 202 8.08 0.04 -19.55
CA GLU A 202 9.24 -0.64 -20.06
C GLU A 202 9.13 -2.11 -19.67
N SER A 203 8.73 -2.94 -20.63
CA SER A 203 8.87 -4.39 -20.51
C SER A 203 10.33 -4.76 -20.81
N THR A 204 11.07 -5.15 -19.81
CA THR A 204 12.33 -5.88 -20.00
C THR A 204 12.11 -7.36 -19.75
#